data_3a935f0a650efa61259ff4d4831f9258
#
_entry.id   3a935f0a650efa61259ff4d4831f9258
#
_cell.length_a   1.000
_cell.length_b   1.000
_cell.length_c   1.000
_cell.angle_alpha   90.00
_cell.angle_beta   90.00
_cell.angle_gamma   90.00
#
_symmetry.space_group_name_H-M   'P 1'
#
loop_
_entity.id
_entity.type
_entity.pdbx_description
1 polymer ?
#
loop_
_entity_poly.entity_id
_entity_poly.type
_entity_poly.pdbx_seq_one_letter_code
_entity_poly.pdbx_strand_id
1 'polypeptide(L)'
;METIELSGIIGLIGLGCLTANFFVGIFIWSKSQIKLPYNLTFLGLHKLTGYSAAITIILHIVLIPLDPASEFTWGDLLLPIWTVHQPFANTFGALSFYLIAVVVITSYYKEKMNYKTWRTLHFTSYFATVPLFIHSIVTDPKLKDRPIDWIDAEKMFVEFCALAVLGLIVFRFFMKKSIS
;
A
#
# COMPACT_ATOMS: atom_id res chain seq x y z
N MET A 1 0.81 22.57 10.70
CA MET A 1 1.02 21.43 9.79
C MET A 1 0.16 21.73 8.56
N GLU A 2 0.78 21.82 7.42
CA GLU A 2 0.09 22.02 6.13
C GLU A 2 -0.72 20.76 5.78
N THR A 3 -1.80 20.92 5.02
CA THR A 3 -2.67 19.77 4.67
C THR A 3 -1.90 18.72 3.86
N ILE A 4 -0.97 19.15 3.03
CA ILE A 4 -0.12 18.26 2.25
C ILE A 4 0.84 17.43 3.14
N GLU A 5 1.38 18.02 4.21
CA GLU A 5 2.20 17.29 5.18
C GLU A 5 1.38 16.23 5.92
N LEU A 6 0.14 16.57 6.31
CA LEU A 6 -0.79 15.62 6.92
C LEU A 6 -1.10 14.47 5.98
N SER A 7 -1.33 14.76 4.69
CA SER A 7 -1.52 13.75 3.66
C SER A 7 -0.33 12.78 3.61
N GLY A 8 0.90 13.29 3.61
CA GLY A 8 2.12 12.46 3.64
C GLY A 8 2.17 11.51 4.83
N ILE A 9 1.92 12.01 6.04
CA ILE A 9 1.90 11.20 7.28
C ILE A 9 0.84 10.10 7.19
N ILE A 10 -0.37 10.43 6.72
CA ILE A 10 -1.45 9.45 6.54
C ILE A 10 -1.08 8.40 5.50
N GLY A 11 -0.38 8.78 4.43
CA GLY A 11 0.17 7.86 3.44
C GLY A 11 1.16 6.87 4.06
N LEU A 12 2.08 7.34 4.92
CA LEU A 12 3.01 6.48 5.66
C LEU A 12 2.31 5.52 6.61
N ILE A 13 1.25 5.96 7.31
CA ILE A 13 0.41 5.08 8.13
C ILE A 13 -0.22 4.00 7.25
N GLY A 14 -0.74 4.36 6.08
CA GLY A 14 -1.29 3.41 5.11
C GLY A 14 -0.27 2.38 4.65
N LEU A 15 0.95 2.81 4.36
CA LEU A 15 2.07 1.93 4.00
C LEU A 15 2.40 0.95 5.14
N GLY A 16 2.45 1.43 6.38
CA GLY A 16 2.65 0.58 7.56
C GLY A 16 1.54 -0.46 7.71
N CYS A 17 0.28 -0.07 7.54
CA CYS A 17 -0.87 -0.98 7.56
C CYS A 17 -0.79 -2.03 6.44
N LEU A 18 -0.40 -1.66 5.22
CA LEU A 18 -0.19 -2.61 4.11
C LEU A 18 0.95 -3.57 4.41
N THR A 19 2.07 -3.08 4.94
CA THR A 19 3.20 -3.93 5.33
C THR A 19 2.78 -4.96 6.38
N ALA A 20 2.06 -4.53 7.43
CA ALA A 20 1.50 -5.43 8.43
C ALA A 20 0.51 -6.43 7.80
N ASN A 21 -0.29 -6.00 6.82
CA ASN A 21 -1.21 -6.86 6.10
C ASN A 21 -0.48 -7.98 5.32
N PHE A 22 0.68 -7.70 4.72
CA PHE A 22 1.52 -8.71 4.07
C PHE A 22 2.06 -9.72 5.09
N PHE A 23 2.55 -9.27 6.26
CA PHE A 23 2.98 -10.17 7.34
C PHE A 23 1.86 -11.13 7.74
N VAL A 24 0.68 -10.60 8.06
CA VAL A 24 -0.47 -11.40 8.46
C VAL A 24 -0.90 -12.36 7.34
N GLY A 25 -0.86 -11.91 6.08
CA GLY A 25 -1.17 -12.74 4.92
C GLY A 25 -0.23 -13.95 4.77
N ILE A 26 1.05 -13.79 5.08
CA ILE A 26 2.03 -14.91 5.09
C ILE A 26 1.73 -15.88 6.23
N PHE A 27 1.36 -15.42 7.43
CA PHE A 27 0.95 -16.30 8.52
C PHE A 27 -0.31 -17.13 8.18
N ILE A 28 -1.28 -16.54 7.52
CA ILE A 28 -2.45 -17.28 7.01
C ILE A 28 -2.02 -18.34 5.98
N TRP A 29 -1.14 -17.96 5.04
CA TRP A 29 -0.67 -18.88 4.01
C TRP A 29 0.14 -20.04 4.59
N SER A 30 1.00 -19.79 5.56
CA SER A 30 1.83 -20.81 6.23
C SER A 30 1.04 -21.73 7.16
N LYS A 31 -0.27 -21.50 7.33
CA LYS A 31 -1.11 -22.22 8.30
C LYS A 31 -0.52 -22.22 9.71
N SER A 32 0.01 -21.09 10.12
CA SER A 32 0.64 -20.92 11.41
C SER A 32 -0.23 -21.43 12.56
N GLN A 33 0.35 -22.22 13.47
CA GLN A 33 -0.30 -22.73 14.67
C GLN A 33 -0.21 -21.74 15.84
N ILE A 34 0.33 -20.54 15.62
CA ILE A 34 0.43 -19.50 16.66
C ILE A 34 -0.98 -19.08 17.07
N LYS A 35 -1.29 -19.20 18.34
CA LYS A 35 -2.55 -18.72 18.91
C LYS A 35 -2.39 -17.24 19.27
N LEU A 36 -3.32 -16.43 18.80
CA LEU A 36 -3.38 -15.02 19.13
C LEU A 36 -4.17 -14.81 20.44
N PRO A 37 -3.84 -13.79 21.25
CA PRO A 37 -4.58 -13.47 22.46
C PRO A 37 -5.98 -12.91 22.11
N TYR A 38 -6.88 -12.86 23.10
CA TYR A 38 -8.20 -12.22 23.02
C TYR A 38 -9.11 -12.74 21.89
N ASN A 39 -9.04 -14.03 21.54
CA ASN A 39 -9.83 -14.64 20.46
C ASN A 39 -9.64 -13.99 19.08
N LEU A 40 -8.54 -13.27 18.86
CA LEU A 40 -8.18 -12.74 17.55
C LEU A 40 -7.83 -13.87 16.59
N THR A 41 -8.16 -13.67 15.33
CA THR A 41 -7.78 -14.58 14.23
C THR A 41 -6.87 -13.86 13.24
N PHE A 42 -5.94 -14.59 12.63
CA PHE A 42 -5.12 -14.02 11.55
C PHE A 42 -5.96 -13.48 10.41
N LEU A 43 -7.08 -14.12 10.08
CA LEU A 43 -8.01 -13.61 9.06
C LEU A 43 -8.67 -12.30 9.49
N GLY A 44 -9.06 -12.19 10.77
CA GLY A 44 -9.60 -10.95 11.33
C GLY A 44 -8.59 -9.81 11.27
N LEU A 45 -7.34 -10.08 11.68
CA LEU A 45 -6.24 -9.10 11.60
C LEU A 45 -5.93 -8.70 10.16
N HIS A 46 -5.92 -9.66 9.23
CA HIS A 46 -5.71 -9.37 7.81
C HIS A 46 -6.80 -8.45 7.25
N LYS A 47 -8.05 -8.71 7.58
CA LYS A 47 -9.17 -7.82 7.19
C LYS A 47 -9.01 -6.44 7.82
N LEU A 48 -8.72 -6.37 9.12
CA LEU A 48 -8.56 -5.11 9.85
C LEU A 48 -7.44 -4.27 9.24
N THR A 49 -6.22 -4.81 9.10
CA THR A 49 -5.08 -4.08 8.54
C THR A 49 -5.30 -3.70 7.08
N GLY A 50 -5.96 -4.55 6.30
CA GLY A 50 -6.31 -4.26 4.91
C GLY A 50 -7.32 -3.12 4.76
N TYR A 51 -8.39 -3.11 5.56
CA TYR A 51 -9.36 -2.01 5.54
C TYR A 51 -8.77 -0.72 6.12
N SER A 52 -7.95 -0.80 7.17
CA SER A 52 -7.25 0.38 7.70
C SER A 52 -6.34 0.99 6.64
N ALA A 53 -5.59 0.18 5.91
CA ALA A 53 -4.78 0.66 4.80
C ALA A 53 -5.63 1.31 3.69
N ALA A 54 -6.74 0.70 3.30
CA ALA A 54 -7.62 1.27 2.27
C ALA A 54 -8.19 2.64 2.70
N ILE A 55 -8.63 2.77 3.95
CA ILE A 55 -9.16 4.03 4.49
C ILE A 55 -8.07 5.10 4.53
N THR A 56 -6.89 4.78 5.04
CA THR A 56 -5.79 5.76 5.11
C THR A 56 -5.30 6.18 3.73
N ILE A 57 -5.25 5.27 2.75
CA ILE A 57 -4.89 5.59 1.36
C ILE A 57 -5.94 6.55 0.74
N ILE A 58 -7.24 6.30 0.96
CA ILE A 58 -8.29 7.18 0.47
C ILE A 58 -8.16 8.58 1.12
N LEU A 59 -7.95 8.64 2.43
CA LEU A 59 -7.75 9.91 3.14
C LEU A 59 -6.51 10.65 2.63
N HIS A 60 -5.39 9.94 2.43
CA HIS A 60 -4.18 10.49 1.84
C HIS A 60 -4.47 11.18 0.50
N ILE A 61 -5.14 10.46 -0.41
CA ILE A 61 -5.44 10.97 -1.75
C ILE A 61 -6.40 12.18 -1.69
N VAL A 62 -7.44 12.10 -0.88
CA VAL A 62 -8.48 13.17 -0.77
C VAL A 62 -7.91 14.45 -0.16
N LEU A 63 -6.92 14.37 0.73
CA LEU A 63 -6.31 15.56 1.35
C LEU A 63 -5.46 16.38 0.37
N ILE A 64 -4.95 15.79 -0.71
CA ILE A 64 -4.05 16.48 -1.65
C ILE A 64 -4.73 17.69 -2.30
N PRO A 65 -5.89 17.57 -2.97
CA PRO A 65 -6.54 18.72 -3.62
C PRO A 65 -7.22 19.69 -2.62
N LEU A 66 -7.27 19.33 -1.34
CA LEU A 66 -7.75 20.25 -0.29
C LEU A 66 -6.70 21.27 0.14
N ASP A 67 -5.44 21.06 -0.24
CA ASP A 67 -4.35 22.01 -0.03
C ASP A 67 -4.21 22.90 -1.28
N PRO A 68 -4.54 24.22 -1.19
CA PRO A 68 -4.41 25.12 -2.34
C PRO A 68 -2.98 25.20 -2.90
N ALA A 69 -1.96 24.96 -2.08
CA ALA A 69 -0.56 24.98 -2.48
C ALA A 69 -0.16 23.74 -3.30
N SER A 70 -0.99 22.69 -3.30
CA SER A 70 -0.73 21.48 -4.08
C SER A 70 -0.93 21.67 -5.59
N GLU A 71 -1.78 22.63 -5.98
CA GLU A 71 -2.21 22.86 -7.36
C GLU A 71 -2.89 21.63 -8.02
N PHE A 72 -3.27 20.62 -7.22
CA PHE A 72 -3.98 19.44 -7.70
C PHE A 72 -5.48 19.69 -7.83
N THR A 73 -6.04 19.26 -8.95
CA THR A 73 -7.48 19.17 -9.14
C THR A 73 -8.01 17.78 -8.77
N TRP A 74 -9.32 17.67 -8.56
CA TRP A 74 -9.96 16.36 -8.34
C TRP A 74 -9.79 15.39 -9.52
N GLY A 75 -9.62 15.91 -10.74
CA GLY A 75 -9.34 15.09 -11.93
C GLY A 75 -7.95 14.47 -11.90
N ASP A 76 -6.98 15.17 -11.32
CA ASP A 76 -5.59 14.71 -11.22
C ASP A 76 -5.44 13.50 -10.28
N LEU A 77 -6.37 13.30 -9.34
CA LEU A 77 -6.40 12.10 -8.50
C LEU A 77 -6.61 10.81 -9.31
N LEU A 78 -7.28 10.90 -10.44
CA LEU A 78 -7.54 9.75 -11.29
C LEU A 78 -6.45 9.57 -12.35
N LEU A 79 -5.98 10.66 -12.95
CA LEU A 79 -4.97 10.62 -14.02
C LEU A 79 -3.89 11.69 -13.79
N PRO A 80 -2.94 11.47 -12.87
CA PRO A 80 -1.94 12.46 -12.47
C PRO A 80 -0.77 12.61 -13.47
N ILE A 81 -0.95 12.21 -14.72
CA ILE A 81 0.11 12.21 -15.75
C ILE A 81 0.55 13.63 -16.09
N TRP A 82 -0.37 14.60 -15.99
CA TRP A 82 -0.14 16.01 -16.34
C TRP A 82 -0.14 16.95 -15.13
N THR A 83 0.00 16.41 -13.91
CA THR A 83 0.10 17.25 -12.72
C THR A 83 1.32 18.15 -12.78
N VAL A 84 1.19 19.37 -12.24
CA VAL A 84 2.27 20.36 -12.21
C VAL A 84 3.47 19.83 -11.43
N HIS A 85 3.19 19.16 -10.30
CA HIS A 85 4.22 18.64 -9.41
C HIS A 85 4.31 17.12 -9.49
N GLN A 86 5.51 16.59 -9.66
CA GLN A 86 5.89 15.18 -9.55
C GLN A 86 4.98 14.21 -10.35
N PRO A 87 4.70 14.45 -11.65
CA PRO A 87 3.77 13.62 -12.44
C PRO A 87 4.18 12.15 -12.47
N PHE A 88 5.48 11.87 -12.51
CA PHE A 88 6.02 10.51 -12.49
C PHE A 88 5.66 9.80 -11.18
N ALA A 89 6.00 10.39 -10.03
CA ALA A 89 5.71 9.81 -8.72
C ALA A 89 4.22 9.60 -8.52
N ASN A 90 3.40 10.59 -8.86
CA ASN A 90 1.95 10.54 -8.70
C ASN A 90 1.29 9.50 -9.61
N THR A 91 1.82 9.28 -10.81
CA THR A 91 1.34 8.22 -11.72
C THR A 91 1.57 6.83 -11.11
N PHE A 92 2.73 6.60 -10.48
CA PHE A 92 2.96 5.33 -9.76
C PHE A 92 2.06 5.18 -8.53
N GLY A 93 1.77 6.28 -7.82
CA GLY A 93 0.80 6.31 -6.74
C GLY A 93 -0.60 5.89 -7.22
N ALA A 94 -1.10 6.49 -8.28
CA ALA A 94 -2.40 6.15 -8.87
C ALA A 94 -2.44 4.70 -9.37
N LEU A 95 -1.39 4.21 -10.03
CA LEU A 95 -1.31 2.82 -10.48
C LEU A 95 -1.39 1.85 -9.31
N SER A 96 -0.65 2.11 -8.21
CA SER A 96 -0.71 1.28 -7.02
C SER A 96 -2.10 1.30 -6.39
N PHE A 97 -2.74 2.48 -6.32
CA PHE A 97 -4.09 2.64 -5.82
C PHE A 97 -5.10 1.80 -6.61
N TYR A 98 -5.06 1.82 -7.94
CA TYR A 98 -5.97 1.01 -8.76
C TYR A 98 -5.78 -0.48 -8.53
N LEU A 99 -4.53 -0.96 -8.45
CA LEU A 99 -4.25 -2.36 -8.17
C LEU A 99 -4.74 -2.78 -6.77
N ILE A 100 -4.53 -1.93 -5.76
CA ILE A 100 -5.04 -2.17 -4.40
C ILE A 100 -6.57 -2.13 -4.37
N ALA A 101 -7.21 -1.19 -5.06
CA ALA A 101 -8.66 -1.11 -5.17
C ALA A 101 -9.26 -2.40 -5.76
N VAL A 102 -8.66 -2.95 -6.81
CA VAL A 102 -9.05 -4.25 -7.37
C VAL A 102 -8.99 -5.35 -6.30
N VAL A 103 -7.91 -5.41 -5.52
CA VAL A 103 -7.73 -6.40 -4.44
C VAL A 103 -8.81 -6.25 -3.37
N VAL A 104 -9.07 -5.02 -2.91
CA VAL A 104 -10.05 -4.75 -1.84
C VAL A 104 -11.47 -5.05 -2.31
N ILE A 105 -11.87 -4.55 -3.49
CA ILE A 105 -13.20 -4.73 -4.06
C ILE A 105 -13.47 -6.22 -4.30
N THR A 106 -12.55 -6.93 -4.93
CA THR A 106 -12.74 -8.36 -5.21
C THR A 106 -12.71 -9.21 -3.94
N SER A 107 -11.96 -8.79 -2.91
CA SER A 107 -11.98 -9.47 -1.61
C SER A 107 -13.27 -9.24 -0.84
N TYR A 108 -13.91 -8.09 -0.99
CA TYR A 108 -15.24 -7.82 -0.46
C TYR A 108 -16.31 -8.74 -1.12
N TYR A 109 -16.23 -8.91 -2.43
CA TYR A 109 -17.15 -9.76 -3.19
C TYR A 109 -16.70 -11.23 -3.32
N LYS A 110 -15.71 -11.67 -2.54
CA LYS A 110 -15.11 -13.00 -2.62
C LYS A 110 -16.14 -14.15 -2.67
N GLU A 111 -17.18 -14.08 -1.85
CA GLU A 111 -18.20 -15.14 -1.75
C GLU A 111 -19.06 -15.27 -3.02
N LYS A 112 -19.11 -14.20 -3.84
CA LYS A 112 -19.84 -14.18 -5.12
C LYS A 112 -18.94 -14.53 -6.31
N MET A 113 -17.66 -14.81 -6.08
CA MET A 113 -16.67 -15.05 -7.12
C MET A 113 -16.18 -16.50 -7.11
N ASN A 114 -15.77 -17.00 -8.27
CA ASN A 114 -15.03 -18.26 -8.35
C ASN A 114 -13.69 -18.10 -7.59
N TYR A 115 -13.34 -19.08 -6.77
CA TYR A 115 -12.13 -19.06 -5.94
C TYR A 115 -10.83 -18.82 -6.74
N LYS A 116 -10.71 -19.46 -7.93
CA LYS A 116 -9.53 -19.29 -8.78
C LYS A 116 -9.39 -17.84 -9.27
N THR A 117 -10.49 -17.26 -9.75
CA THR A 117 -10.55 -15.88 -10.22
C THR A 117 -10.23 -14.90 -9.08
N TRP A 118 -10.91 -15.05 -7.93
CA TRP A 118 -10.61 -14.22 -6.76
C TRP A 118 -9.15 -14.32 -6.36
N ARG A 119 -8.59 -15.52 -6.29
CA ARG A 119 -7.20 -15.74 -5.89
C ARG A 119 -6.22 -15.07 -6.86
N THR A 120 -6.45 -15.16 -8.16
CA THR A 120 -5.62 -14.50 -9.18
C THR A 120 -5.65 -12.98 -9.01
N LEU A 121 -6.84 -12.40 -8.85
CA LEU A 121 -6.99 -10.96 -8.62
C LEU A 121 -6.37 -10.54 -7.27
N HIS A 122 -6.50 -11.34 -6.23
CA HIS A 122 -5.87 -11.05 -4.94
C HIS A 122 -4.33 -11.04 -5.02
N PHE A 123 -3.74 -11.83 -5.92
CA PHE A 123 -2.30 -11.83 -6.16
C PHE A 123 -1.80 -10.56 -6.85
N THR A 124 -2.65 -9.72 -7.43
CA THR A 124 -2.22 -8.41 -7.95
C THR A 124 -1.69 -7.50 -6.84
N SER A 125 -1.99 -7.81 -5.56
CA SER A 125 -1.39 -7.14 -4.40
C SER A 125 0.15 -7.14 -4.44
N TYR A 126 0.78 -8.21 -4.93
CA TYR A 126 2.24 -8.28 -5.07
C TYR A 126 2.75 -7.32 -6.15
N PHE A 127 2.02 -7.20 -7.25
CA PHE A 127 2.37 -6.26 -8.32
C PHE A 127 2.14 -4.82 -7.89
N ALA A 128 1.15 -4.56 -7.04
CA ALA A 128 0.87 -3.24 -6.50
C ALA A 128 2.01 -2.69 -5.62
N THR A 129 2.83 -3.56 -5.02
CA THR A 129 3.95 -3.11 -4.18
C THR A 129 5.02 -2.38 -4.97
N VAL A 130 5.26 -2.74 -6.22
CA VAL A 130 6.30 -2.11 -7.05
C VAL A 130 6.01 -0.63 -7.28
N PRO A 131 4.88 -0.22 -7.89
CA PRO A 131 4.56 1.18 -8.06
C PRO A 131 4.37 1.91 -6.73
N LEU A 132 3.86 1.23 -5.68
CA LEU A 132 3.72 1.82 -4.36
C LEU A 132 5.07 2.28 -3.79
N PHE A 133 6.07 1.41 -3.78
CA PHE A 133 7.39 1.76 -3.24
C PHE A 133 8.12 2.76 -4.11
N ILE A 134 7.98 2.69 -5.45
CA ILE A 134 8.52 3.73 -6.34
C ILE A 134 7.90 5.09 -5.97
N HIS A 135 6.56 5.18 -5.87
CA HIS A 135 5.87 6.39 -5.44
C HIS A 135 6.41 6.90 -4.10
N SER A 136 6.41 6.05 -3.07
CA SER A 136 6.80 6.45 -1.71
C SER A 136 8.24 6.90 -1.59
N ILE A 137 9.17 6.34 -2.39
CA ILE A 137 10.58 6.71 -2.39
C ILE A 137 10.80 8.04 -3.11
N VAL A 138 10.22 8.21 -4.31
CA VAL A 138 10.53 9.36 -5.16
C VAL A 138 9.68 10.60 -4.83
N THR A 139 8.57 10.45 -4.11
CA THR A 139 7.71 11.59 -3.75
C THR A 139 8.40 12.49 -2.72
N ASP A 140 8.51 13.79 -3.00
CA ASP A 140 8.78 14.80 -2.00
C ASP A 140 7.44 15.22 -1.35
N PRO A 141 7.26 15.02 -0.03
CA PRO A 141 5.98 15.32 0.64
C PRO A 141 5.61 16.81 0.59
N LYS A 142 6.57 17.70 0.33
CA LYS A 142 6.32 19.13 0.16
C LYS A 142 6.15 19.57 -1.29
N LEU A 143 6.10 18.62 -2.24
CA LEU A 143 5.96 18.85 -3.68
C LEU A 143 7.03 19.82 -4.27
N LYS A 144 8.21 19.86 -3.67
CA LYS A 144 9.29 20.81 -4.05
C LYS A 144 10.32 20.23 -5.01
N ASP A 145 10.11 19.01 -5.53
CA ASP A 145 11.02 18.29 -6.44
C ASP A 145 12.49 18.28 -5.96
N ARG A 146 12.69 18.19 -4.64
CA ARG A 146 14.02 18.14 -4.03
C ARG A 146 14.68 16.79 -4.28
N PRO A 147 16.02 16.73 -4.28
CA PRO A 147 16.73 15.46 -4.29
C PRO A 147 16.27 14.55 -3.14
N ILE A 148 16.23 13.23 -3.40
CA ILE A 148 15.83 12.24 -2.39
C ILE A 148 16.87 12.25 -1.26
N ASP A 149 16.42 12.53 -0.05
CA ASP A 149 17.20 12.34 1.17
C ASP A 149 16.95 10.93 1.72
N TRP A 150 17.88 10.02 1.45
CA TRP A 150 17.79 8.62 1.86
C TRP A 150 17.89 8.39 3.37
N ILE A 151 18.38 9.37 4.12
CA ILE A 151 18.59 9.27 5.57
C ILE A 151 17.43 9.92 6.35
N ASP A 152 16.52 10.58 5.67
CA ASP A 152 15.33 11.13 6.31
C ASP A 152 14.47 10.01 6.91
N ALA A 153 13.94 10.25 8.12
CA ALA A 153 13.16 9.27 8.88
C ALA A 153 11.97 8.67 8.09
N GLU A 154 11.31 9.49 7.25
CA GLU A 154 10.22 9.05 6.39
C GLU A 154 10.71 8.07 5.33
N LYS A 155 11.85 8.37 4.68
CA LYS A 155 12.45 7.50 3.65
C LYS A 155 12.99 6.21 4.27
N MET A 156 13.66 6.28 5.41
CA MET A 156 14.11 5.09 6.14
C MET A 156 12.94 4.16 6.50
N PHE A 157 11.79 4.72 6.90
CA PHE A 157 10.58 3.93 7.15
C PHE A 157 10.05 3.25 5.89
N VAL A 158 10.02 3.96 4.76
CA VAL A 158 9.62 3.39 3.45
C VAL A 158 10.55 2.26 3.04
N GLU A 159 11.86 2.47 3.14
CA GLU A 159 12.88 1.46 2.82
C GLU A 159 12.74 0.21 3.70
N PHE A 160 12.55 0.39 5.00
CA PHE A 160 12.29 -0.71 5.91
C PHE A 160 11.05 -1.52 5.50
N CYS A 161 9.95 -0.84 5.18
CA CYS A 161 8.72 -1.50 4.69
C CYS A 161 8.98 -2.25 3.38
N ALA A 162 9.73 -1.65 2.44
CA ALA A 162 10.06 -2.27 1.16
C ALA A 162 10.88 -3.55 1.35
N LEU A 163 11.94 -3.49 2.17
CA LEU A 163 12.78 -4.65 2.49
C LEU A 163 11.99 -5.75 3.21
N ALA A 164 11.11 -5.37 4.14
CA ALA A 164 10.26 -6.31 4.85
C ALA A 164 9.31 -7.04 3.90
N VAL A 165 8.61 -6.33 3.02
CA VAL A 165 7.70 -6.93 2.03
C VAL A 165 8.47 -7.80 1.03
N LEU A 166 9.61 -7.33 0.53
CA LEU A 166 10.47 -8.11 -0.37
C LEU A 166 10.92 -9.41 0.31
N GLY A 167 11.39 -9.33 1.55
CA GLY A 167 11.79 -10.49 2.34
C GLY A 167 10.66 -11.51 2.50
N LEU A 168 9.43 -11.04 2.76
CA LEU A 168 8.24 -11.89 2.86
C LEU A 168 7.89 -12.57 1.53
N ILE A 169 8.01 -11.85 0.41
CA ILE A 169 7.78 -12.41 -0.93
C ILE A 169 8.79 -13.51 -1.21
N VAL A 170 10.07 -13.21 -0.99
CA VAL A 170 11.18 -14.18 -1.18
C VAL A 170 10.98 -15.41 -0.29
N PHE A 171 10.72 -15.20 1.01
CA PHE A 171 10.43 -16.28 1.96
C PHE A 171 9.30 -17.20 1.46
N ARG A 172 8.20 -16.62 0.98
CA ARG A 172 7.08 -17.40 0.45
C ARG A 172 7.47 -18.25 -0.75
N PHE A 173 8.30 -17.74 -1.68
CA PHE A 173 8.75 -18.50 -2.84
C PHE A 173 9.63 -19.68 -2.44
N PHE A 174 10.56 -19.49 -1.50
CA PHE A 174 11.43 -20.55 -1.03
C PHE A 174 10.67 -21.65 -0.27
N MET A 175 9.76 -21.25 0.63
CA MET A 175 8.95 -22.22 1.40
C MET A 175 8.02 -23.06 0.51
N LYS A 176 7.51 -22.50 -0.59
CA LYS A 176 6.68 -23.25 -1.54
C LYS A 176 7.48 -24.39 -2.21
N LYS A 177 8.76 -24.18 -2.47
CA LYS A 177 9.64 -25.18 -3.10
C LYS A 177 9.99 -26.33 -2.15
N SER A 178 9.97 -26.10 -0.84
CA SER A 178 10.27 -27.12 0.19
C SER A 178 9.11 -28.05 0.51
N ILE A 179 7.87 -27.70 0.12
CA ILE A 179 6.65 -28.46 0.45
C ILE A 179 6.13 -29.24 -0.77
N SER A 180 6.67 -29.02 -1.96
CA SER A 180 6.37 -29.75 -3.20
C SER A 180 7.36 -30.89 -3.41
#